data_a5fbad13364d27c0e08975adcf03f779
#
_entry.id   a5fbad13364d27c0e08975adcf03f779
#
_cell.length_a   1.000
_cell.length_b   1.000
_cell.length_c   1.000
_cell.angle_alpha   90.00
_cell.angle_beta   90.00
_cell.angle_gamma   90.00
#
_symmetry.space_group_name_H-M   'P 1'
#
loop_
_entity.id
_entity.type
_entity.pdbx_description
1 polymer ?
#
loop_
_entity_poly.entity_id
_entity_poly.type
_entity_poly.pdbx_seq_one_letter_code
_entity_poly.pdbx_strand_id
1 'polypeptide(L)'
;VLLISYFYFNVFYEVSPEGDASQYKNSLRILSYNVRLFNAYEKNPSSDVRPIIDEILFEEHPDIVCVQEYYKPNTMDFSMYPYQYIHFKSEKAKLGHAIFSKYPLLNKGGFDFEDTYNNTLYADVVKGKDTLRIYSVHLQSLGIIPRVSFLQDSDNEKLRKRVSAAFEKQQKQIDAILEHKKNTHYPVILCGDFNNTPFSYSYRKLKEGMQDAFRERGNGLGTTFKFEKFPMRIDYIFASEGLDIISFDTMKKTFSDHYAVRATIGW
;
A
#
# COMPACT_ATOMS: atom_id res chain seq x y z
N VAL A 1 3.09 31.95 1.81
CA VAL A 1 2.83 30.77 0.97
C VAL A 1 4.14 30.02 0.71
N LEU A 2 5.22 30.64 0.19
CA LEU A 2 6.49 29.97 -0.12
C LEU A 2 7.17 29.29 1.09
N LEU A 3 7.13 29.89 2.27
CA LEU A 3 7.65 29.27 3.51
C LEU A 3 6.85 28.02 3.92
N ILE A 4 5.53 28.05 3.77
CA ILE A 4 4.67 26.91 4.08
C ILE A 4 4.93 25.78 3.07
N SER A 5 5.05 26.10 1.78
CA SER A 5 5.37 25.08 0.76
C SER A 5 6.74 24.42 1.00
N TYR A 6 7.71 25.13 1.51
CA TYR A 6 9.02 24.56 1.84
C TYR A 6 8.93 23.43 2.90
N PHE A 7 8.14 23.61 3.96
CA PHE A 7 7.95 22.58 4.98
C PHE A 7 7.19 21.33 4.53
N TYR A 8 6.44 21.45 3.43
CA TYR A 8 5.64 20.35 2.87
C TYR A 8 6.19 19.83 1.54
N PHE A 9 7.29 20.40 1.05
CA PHE A 9 7.82 20.05 -0.28
C PHE A 9 8.17 18.57 -0.37
N ASN A 10 8.86 18.01 0.63
CA ASN A 10 9.26 16.61 0.69
C ASN A 10 8.09 15.61 0.88
N VAL A 11 6.86 16.11 0.96
CA VAL A 11 5.67 15.26 1.00
C VAL A 11 5.24 14.82 -0.40
N PHE A 12 5.57 15.60 -1.41
CA PHE A 12 5.23 15.25 -2.79
C PHE A 12 6.42 15.09 -3.72
N TYR A 13 7.56 15.68 -3.38
CA TYR A 13 8.76 15.62 -4.21
C TYR A 13 9.96 15.35 -3.32
N GLU A 14 10.72 14.35 -3.65
CA GLU A 14 11.91 13.96 -2.92
C GLU A 14 13.07 13.75 -3.89
N VAL A 15 14.29 13.99 -3.43
CA VAL A 15 15.54 13.67 -4.13
C VAL A 15 16.50 13.14 -3.08
N SER A 16 16.42 11.85 -2.83
CA SER A 16 17.28 11.19 -1.86
C SER A 16 18.08 10.08 -2.53
N PRO A 17 19.38 9.97 -2.26
CA PRO A 17 20.17 8.86 -2.76
C PRO A 17 19.71 7.57 -2.14
N GLU A 18 19.86 6.46 -2.87
CA GLU A 18 19.70 5.12 -2.29
C GLU A 18 20.75 4.88 -1.20
N GLY A 19 20.36 4.13 -0.17
CA GLY A 19 21.28 3.63 0.82
C GLY A 19 22.09 2.45 0.30
N ASP A 20 23.14 2.11 1.00
CA ASP A 20 23.99 0.96 0.68
C ASP A 20 23.51 -0.29 1.43
N ALA A 21 22.93 -1.24 0.69
CA ALA A 21 22.42 -2.49 1.25
C ALA A 21 23.52 -3.36 1.89
N SER A 22 24.78 -3.18 1.52
CA SER A 22 25.90 -3.94 2.09
C SER A 22 26.20 -3.60 3.55
N GLN A 23 25.68 -2.47 4.04
CA GLN A 23 25.84 -2.04 5.44
C GLN A 23 24.93 -2.80 6.41
N TYR A 24 23.95 -3.56 5.89
CA TYR A 24 22.99 -4.28 6.71
C TYR A 24 23.21 -5.78 6.67
N LYS A 25 23.06 -6.42 7.83
CA LYS A 25 23.17 -7.87 7.94
C LYS A 25 22.03 -8.58 7.21
N ASN A 26 20.84 -8.00 7.30
CA ASN A 26 19.63 -8.47 6.65
C ASN A 26 18.94 -7.32 5.92
N SER A 27 18.29 -7.64 4.81
CA SER A 27 17.40 -6.72 4.12
C SER A 27 16.19 -7.46 3.58
N LEU A 28 15.13 -6.73 3.29
CA LEU A 28 13.89 -7.27 2.75
C LEU A 28 13.32 -6.30 1.73
N ARG A 29 13.02 -6.81 0.54
CA ARG A 29 12.34 -6.05 -0.51
C ARG A 29 10.85 -6.32 -0.44
N ILE A 30 10.07 -5.28 -0.12
CA ILE A 30 8.61 -5.33 -0.06
C ILE A 30 8.01 -4.51 -1.19
N LEU A 31 6.95 -5.05 -1.79
CA LEU A 31 6.16 -4.39 -2.81
C LEU A 31 4.69 -4.36 -2.37
N SER A 32 4.03 -3.23 -2.57
CA SER A 32 2.60 -3.08 -2.35
C SER A 32 1.91 -2.58 -3.61
N TYR A 33 0.79 -3.20 -3.98
CA TYR A 33 0.08 -2.88 -5.20
C TYR A 33 -1.43 -3.11 -5.08
N ASN A 34 -2.22 -2.06 -5.25
CA ASN A 34 -3.64 -2.18 -5.51
C ASN A 34 -3.83 -2.55 -7.00
N VAL A 35 -4.21 -3.80 -7.26
CA VAL A 35 -4.29 -4.37 -8.61
C VAL A 35 -5.65 -4.16 -9.28
N ARG A 36 -6.55 -3.40 -8.65
CA ARG A 36 -7.87 -3.09 -9.23
C ARG A 36 -8.54 -4.34 -9.83
N LEU A 37 -8.62 -5.42 -9.06
CA LEU A 37 -9.21 -6.70 -9.49
C LEU A 37 -8.56 -7.28 -10.76
N PHE A 38 -7.31 -6.92 -11.09
CA PHE A 38 -6.63 -7.26 -12.35
C PHE A 38 -7.46 -6.85 -13.58
N ASN A 39 -8.17 -5.73 -13.49
CA ASN A 39 -9.07 -5.21 -14.53
C ASN A 39 -10.17 -6.19 -14.99
N ALA A 40 -10.57 -7.14 -14.14
CA ALA A 40 -11.51 -8.21 -14.50
C ALA A 40 -12.90 -7.72 -14.94
N TYR A 41 -13.28 -6.50 -14.58
CA TYR A 41 -14.58 -5.91 -14.95
C TYR A 41 -14.48 -4.82 -16.03
N GLU A 42 -13.29 -4.60 -16.59
CA GLU A 42 -13.13 -3.69 -17.71
C GLU A 42 -13.72 -4.31 -18.99
N LYS A 43 -14.37 -3.48 -19.83
CA LYS A 43 -14.94 -3.93 -21.12
C LYS A 43 -13.88 -4.53 -22.05
N ASN A 44 -12.68 -3.96 -22.01
CA ASN A 44 -11.49 -4.44 -22.70
C ASN A 44 -10.39 -4.60 -21.64
N PRO A 45 -10.25 -5.78 -21.03
CA PRO A 45 -9.16 -6.05 -20.11
C PRO A 45 -7.83 -5.70 -20.78
N SER A 46 -6.98 -4.95 -20.11
CA SER A 46 -5.68 -4.61 -20.64
C SER A 46 -4.89 -5.89 -20.92
N SER A 47 -4.36 -6.04 -22.13
CA SER A 47 -3.41 -7.10 -22.49
C SER A 47 -2.13 -7.02 -21.64
N ASP A 48 -1.94 -5.90 -20.94
CA ASP A 48 -0.73 -5.60 -20.18
C ASP A 48 -0.75 -6.14 -18.74
N VAL A 49 -1.88 -6.69 -18.27
CA VAL A 49 -2.00 -7.18 -16.88
C VAL A 49 -0.91 -8.21 -16.58
N ARG A 50 -0.86 -9.30 -17.39
CA ARG A 50 0.13 -10.38 -17.18
C ARG A 50 1.58 -9.89 -17.38
N PRO A 51 1.95 -9.24 -18.50
CA PRO A 51 3.30 -8.75 -18.70
C PRO A 51 3.80 -7.83 -17.57
N ILE A 52 2.94 -6.96 -17.04
CA ILE A 52 3.33 -6.06 -15.92
C ILE A 52 3.48 -6.83 -14.62
N ILE A 53 2.60 -7.79 -14.32
CA ILE A 53 2.76 -8.64 -13.14
C ILE A 53 4.05 -9.47 -13.26
N ASP A 54 4.31 -10.06 -14.42
CA ASP A 54 5.52 -10.85 -14.66
C ASP A 54 6.77 -9.96 -14.51
N GLU A 55 6.80 -8.75 -15.07
CA GLU A 55 7.87 -7.77 -14.86
C GLU A 55 8.09 -7.48 -13.35
N ILE A 56 7.01 -7.22 -12.61
CA ILE A 56 7.08 -6.96 -11.17
C ILE A 56 7.66 -8.16 -10.41
N LEU A 57 7.21 -9.37 -10.71
CA LEU A 57 7.60 -10.56 -9.96
C LEU A 57 9.01 -11.06 -10.33
N PHE A 58 9.36 -11.01 -11.63
CA PHE A 58 10.58 -11.62 -12.16
C PHE A 58 11.74 -10.65 -12.38
N GLU A 59 11.49 -9.34 -12.56
CA GLU A 59 12.56 -8.35 -12.71
C GLU A 59 12.86 -7.65 -11.38
N GLU A 60 11.84 -7.32 -10.62
CA GLU A 60 11.99 -6.62 -9.35
C GLU A 60 12.30 -7.55 -8.17
N HIS A 61 12.03 -8.85 -8.33
CA HIS A 61 12.32 -9.89 -7.33
C HIS A 61 11.93 -9.54 -5.89
N PRO A 62 10.72 -9.00 -5.62
CA PRO A 62 10.33 -8.68 -4.25
C PRO A 62 10.35 -9.93 -3.36
N ASP A 63 10.71 -9.76 -2.11
CA ASP A 63 10.65 -10.82 -1.11
C ASP A 63 9.24 -11.02 -0.60
N ILE A 64 8.49 -9.91 -0.52
CA ILE A 64 7.09 -9.86 -0.10
C ILE A 64 6.29 -9.01 -1.07
N VAL A 65 5.12 -9.50 -1.45
CA VAL A 65 4.14 -8.79 -2.28
C VAL A 65 2.82 -8.68 -1.53
N CYS A 66 2.39 -7.45 -1.26
CA CYS A 66 1.10 -7.12 -0.66
C CYS A 66 0.16 -6.65 -1.76
N VAL A 67 -0.95 -7.35 -1.96
CA VAL A 67 -1.88 -7.10 -3.07
C VAL A 67 -3.26 -6.71 -2.53
N GLN A 68 -3.67 -5.46 -2.74
CA GLN A 68 -5.01 -5.00 -2.46
C GLN A 68 -5.89 -5.23 -3.69
N GLU A 69 -7.19 -5.40 -3.49
CA GLU A 69 -8.17 -5.73 -4.52
C GLU A 69 -7.81 -7.00 -5.33
N TYR A 70 -7.32 -8.02 -4.63
CA TYR A 70 -7.02 -9.31 -5.23
C TYR A 70 -8.31 -9.99 -5.74
N TYR A 71 -8.32 -10.45 -6.98
CA TYR A 71 -9.47 -11.10 -7.60
C TYR A 71 -9.33 -12.61 -7.63
N LYS A 72 -10.28 -13.34 -7.03
CA LYS A 72 -10.22 -14.81 -6.87
C LYS A 72 -10.08 -15.58 -8.19
N PRO A 73 -10.82 -15.23 -9.26
CA PRO A 73 -10.71 -15.94 -10.53
C PRO A 73 -9.51 -15.52 -11.41
N ASN A 74 -8.52 -14.76 -10.86
CA ASN A 74 -7.36 -14.37 -11.66
C ASN A 74 -6.50 -15.56 -12.06
N THR A 75 -5.73 -15.38 -13.13
CA THR A 75 -4.82 -16.38 -13.70
C THR A 75 -3.34 -16.00 -13.50
N MET A 76 -3.06 -15.06 -12.59
CA MET A 76 -1.69 -14.62 -12.32
C MET A 76 -0.96 -15.70 -11.52
N ASP A 77 0.30 -15.92 -11.88
CA ASP A 77 1.14 -16.93 -11.24
C ASP A 77 1.97 -16.33 -10.11
N PHE A 78 1.63 -16.69 -8.89
CA PHE A 78 2.39 -16.34 -7.68
C PHE A 78 3.10 -17.58 -7.07
N SER A 79 3.27 -18.66 -7.82
CA SER A 79 3.85 -19.93 -7.31
C SER A 79 5.30 -19.78 -6.84
N MET A 80 6.02 -18.77 -7.30
CA MET A 80 7.36 -18.45 -6.81
C MET A 80 7.39 -18.02 -5.32
N TYR A 81 6.22 -17.72 -4.73
CA TYR A 81 6.07 -17.42 -3.31
C TYR A 81 5.50 -18.63 -2.58
N PRO A 82 6.34 -19.43 -1.88
CA PRO A 82 5.88 -20.66 -1.21
C PRO A 82 4.96 -20.39 -0.02
N TYR A 83 5.00 -19.17 0.52
CA TYR A 83 4.16 -18.79 1.65
C TYR A 83 3.17 -17.72 1.20
N GLN A 84 1.88 -18.03 1.35
CA GLN A 84 0.80 -17.17 0.90
C GLN A 84 -0.26 -17.01 1.99
N TYR A 85 -0.81 -15.82 2.09
CA TYR A 85 -2.01 -15.55 2.86
C TYR A 85 -2.98 -14.76 2.00
N ILE A 86 -4.01 -15.45 1.50
CA ILE A 86 -5.05 -14.86 0.67
C ILE A 86 -6.34 -14.90 1.48
N HIS A 87 -6.96 -13.73 1.64
CA HIS A 87 -8.15 -13.55 2.45
C HIS A 87 -9.32 -12.99 1.63
N PHE A 88 -10.48 -13.58 1.84
CA PHE A 88 -11.77 -13.12 1.32
C PHE A 88 -12.75 -13.05 2.47
N LYS A 89 -13.55 -11.98 2.56
CA LYS A 89 -14.53 -11.79 3.64
C LYS A 89 -15.59 -12.89 3.74
N SER A 90 -15.84 -13.62 2.66
CA SER A 90 -16.73 -14.78 2.62
C SER A 90 -16.32 -15.71 1.48
N GLU A 91 -16.82 -16.96 1.51
CA GLU A 91 -16.54 -17.94 0.46
C GLU A 91 -17.03 -17.49 -0.93
N LYS A 92 -18.11 -16.70 -0.98
CA LYS A 92 -18.71 -16.17 -2.21
C LYS A 92 -18.01 -14.88 -2.70
N ALA A 93 -17.20 -14.26 -1.85
CA ALA A 93 -16.50 -13.03 -2.21
C ALA A 93 -15.46 -13.29 -3.30
N LYS A 94 -15.45 -12.43 -4.32
CA LYS A 94 -14.45 -12.46 -5.40
C LYS A 94 -13.35 -11.43 -5.18
N LEU A 95 -13.65 -10.38 -4.43
CA LEU A 95 -12.71 -9.36 -4.01
C LEU A 95 -12.03 -9.81 -2.72
N GLY A 96 -10.73 -9.85 -2.73
CA GLY A 96 -9.88 -10.24 -1.61
C GLY A 96 -8.67 -9.35 -1.43
N HIS A 97 -7.79 -9.80 -0.58
CA HIS A 97 -6.55 -9.18 -0.22
C HIS A 97 -5.51 -10.27 -0.02
N ALA A 98 -4.25 -10.05 -0.41
CA ALA A 98 -3.25 -11.11 -0.34
C ALA A 98 -1.87 -10.59 0.12
N ILE A 99 -1.15 -11.47 0.81
CA ILE A 99 0.28 -11.33 1.12
C ILE A 99 0.98 -12.58 0.59
N PHE A 100 1.93 -12.38 -0.32
CA PHE A 100 2.81 -13.41 -0.86
C PHE A 100 4.22 -13.20 -0.32
N SER A 101 4.90 -14.28 0.07
CA SER A 101 6.20 -14.20 0.72
C SER A 101 7.13 -15.34 0.32
N LYS A 102 8.41 -15.00 0.11
CA LYS A 102 9.50 -16.00 0.00
C LYS A 102 9.85 -16.63 1.35
N TYR A 103 9.43 -15.99 2.44
CA TYR A 103 9.71 -16.40 3.82
C TYR A 103 8.47 -16.89 4.54
N PRO A 104 8.62 -17.75 5.58
CA PRO A 104 7.49 -18.23 6.37
C PRO A 104 6.62 -17.10 6.91
N LEU A 105 5.29 -17.28 6.80
CA LEU A 105 4.27 -16.40 7.34
C LEU A 105 3.63 -17.07 8.56
N LEU A 106 3.89 -16.50 9.74
CA LEU A 106 3.29 -16.94 11.00
C LEU A 106 2.26 -15.91 11.46
N ASN A 107 1.44 -16.28 12.43
CA ASN A 107 0.55 -15.39 13.18
C ASN A 107 -0.20 -14.41 12.27
N LYS A 108 -0.79 -14.96 11.20
CA LYS A 108 -1.46 -14.20 10.14
C LYS A 108 -2.95 -14.07 10.41
N GLY A 109 -3.51 -12.91 10.08
CA GLY A 109 -4.92 -12.61 10.24
C GLY A 109 -5.32 -11.34 9.50
N GLY A 110 -6.57 -10.92 9.69
CA GLY A 110 -7.09 -9.72 9.03
C GLY A 110 -8.18 -9.05 9.83
N PHE A 111 -8.39 -7.78 9.54
CA PHE A 111 -9.49 -6.96 10.04
C PHE A 111 -10.49 -6.77 8.91
N ASP A 112 -11.62 -7.46 8.99
CA ASP A 112 -12.76 -7.25 8.11
C ASP A 112 -13.62 -6.14 8.69
N PHE A 113 -13.49 -4.95 8.15
CA PHE A 113 -14.26 -3.79 8.61
C PHE A 113 -15.72 -3.92 8.16
N GLU A 114 -16.64 -3.45 9.03
CA GLU A 114 -18.06 -3.46 8.74
C GLU A 114 -18.45 -2.48 7.62
N ASP A 115 -19.50 -2.79 6.88
CA ASP A 115 -20.09 -1.97 5.82
C ASP A 115 -19.08 -1.45 4.76
N THR A 116 -18.07 -2.25 4.45
CA THR A 116 -17.09 -1.95 3.41
C THR A 116 -16.48 -3.24 2.85
N TYR A 117 -15.92 -3.16 1.65
CA TYR A 117 -15.08 -4.21 1.06
C TYR A 117 -13.62 -4.11 1.48
N ASN A 118 -13.24 -2.98 2.05
CA ASN A 118 -11.87 -2.74 2.50
C ASN A 118 -11.54 -3.56 3.75
N ASN A 119 -10.29 -3.93 3.91
CA ASN A 119 -9.77 -4.67 5.04
C ASN A 119 -8.26 -4.42 5.21
N THR A 120 -7.71 -4.94 6.28
CA THR A 120 -6.26 -4.93 6.51
C THR A 120 -5.83 -6.33 6.88
N LEU A 121 -4.77 -6.82 6.23
CA LEU A 121 -4.14 -8.08 6.60
C LEU A 121 -2.88 -7.83 7.42
N TYR A 122 -2.51 -8.80 8.25
CA TYR A 122 -1.22 -8.84 8.92
C TYR A 122 -0.63 -10.24 8.89
N ALA A 123 0.70 -10.30 8.96
CA ALA A 123 1.45 -11.53 9.12
C ALA A 123 2.81 -11.26 9.76
N ASP A 124 3.32 -12.23 10.49
CA ASP A 124 4.70 -12.26 10.97
C ASP A 124 5.57 -12.99 9.95
N VAL A 125 6.51 -12.26 9.36
CA VAL A 125 7.48 -12.79 8.39
C VAL A 125 8.75 -13.19 9.11
N VAL A 126 9.18 -14.45 8.96
CA VAL A 126 10.37 -14.98 9.60
C VAL A 126 11.51 -15.10 8.59
N LYS A 127 12.51 -14.24 8.74
CA LYS A 127 13.75 -14.29 7.92
C LYS A 127 14.95 -14.65 8.80
N GLY A 128 15.40 -15.90 8.69
CA GLY A 128 16.48 -16.42 9.53
C GLY A 128 16.06 -16.47 11.01
N LYS A 129 16.68 -15.64 11.84
CA LYS A 129 16.38 -15.54 13.28
C LYS A 129 15.48 -14.34 13.60
N ASP A 130 15.21 -13.50 12.62
CA ASP A 130 14.48 -12.26 12.79
C ASP A 130 13.05 -12.42 12.35
N THR A 131 12.14 -11.71 13.02
CA THR A 131 10.72 -11.68 12.70
C THR A 131 10.28 -10.24 12.56
N LEU A 132 9.57 -9.95 11.46
CA LEU A 132 8.98 -8.65 11.16
C LEU A 132 7.46 -8.78 11.07
N ARG A 133 6.70 -7.87 11.67
CA ARG A 133 5.26 -7.78 11.49
C ARG A 133 4.94 -6.92 10.27
N ILE A 134 4.26 -7.51 9.29
CA ILE A 134 3.78 -6.82 8.10
C ILE A 134 2.29 -6.52 8.26
N TYR A 135 1.88 -5.29 7.95
CA TYR A 135 0.49 -4.90 7.73
C TYR A 135 0.30 -4.52 6.27
N SER A 136 -0.60 -5.20 5.58
CA SER A 136 -1.07 -4.81 4.25
C SER A 136 -2.43 -4.13 4.40
N VAL A 137 -2.48 -2.83 4.18
CA VAL A 137 -3.62 -1.96 4.50
C VAL A 137 -4.38 -1.60 3.24
N HIS A 138 -5.71 -1.65 3.31
CA HIS A 138 -6.61 -1.06 2.34
C HIS A 138 -7.72 -0.32 3.08
N LEU A 139 -7.54 0.99 3.30
CA LEU A 139 -8.52 1.80 4.02
C LEU A 139 -9.73 2.14 3.16
N GLN A 140 -10.81 2.56 3.81
CA GLN A 140 -12.05 2.99 3.17
C GLN A 140 -11.79 4.01 2.05
N SER A 141 -12.26 3.72 0.85
CA SER A 141 -12.25 4.66 -0.27
C SER A 141 -13.15 5.88 0.00
N LEU A 142 -12.70 7.04 -0.43
CA LEU A 142 -13.50 8.28 -0.38
C LEU A 142 -14.65 8.27 -1.40
N GLY A 143 -14.65 7.31 -2.34
CA GLY A 143 -15.68 7.20 -3.38
C GLY A 143 -15.64 8.38 -4.37
N ILE A 144 -14.48 8.98 -4.55
CA ILE A 144 -14.26 10.06 -5.51
C ILE A 144 -13.78 9.45 -6.82
N ILE A 145 -14.51 9.70 -7.90
CA ILE A 145 -14.04 9.32 -9.24
C ILE A 145 -12.86 10.25 -9.59
N PRO A 146 -11.73 9.71 -10.08
CA PRO A 146 -10.51 10.49 -10.29
C PRO A 146 -10.56 11.37 -11.56
N ARG A 147 -11.58 12.22 -11.64
CA ARG A 147 -11.80 13.18 -12.72
C ARG A 147 -12.22 14.54 -12.16
N VAL A 148 -11.65 15.60 -12.72
CA VAL A 148 -11.98 16.97 -12.29
C VAL A 148 -13.45 17.29 -12.57
N SER A 149 -14.00 16.84 -13.71
CA SER A 149 -15.43 17.00 -14.04
C SER A 149 -16.34 16.41 -12.96
N PHE A 150 -15.99 15.23 -12.40
CA PHE A 150 -16.77 14.64 -11.32
C PHE A 150 -16.85 15.57 -10.09
N LEU A 151 -15.77 16.23 -9.75
CA LEU A 151 -15.75 17.17 -8.61
C LEU A 151 -16.55 18.44 -8.91
N GLN A 152 -16.55 18.91 -10.18
CA GLN A 152 -17.28 20.11 -10.60
C GLN A 152 -18.79 19.87 -10.72
N ASP A 153 -19.18 18.68 -11.23
CA ASP A 153 -20.57 18.34 -11.51
C ASP A 153 -21.27 17.68 -10.30
N SER A 154 -20.51 17.29 -9.26
CA SER A 154 -21.08 16.67 -8.07
C SER A 154 -21.83 17.68 -7.20
N ASP A 155 -22.95 17.24 -6.62
CA ASP A 155 -23.63 17.93 -5.54
C ASP A 155 -22.68 18.05 -4.34
N ASN A 156 -22.27 19.26 -4.00
CA ASN A 156 -21.29 19.55 -2.97
C ASN A 156 -21.71 19.01 -1.58
N GLU A 157 -22.99 19.04 -1.26
CA GLU A 157 -23.47 18.54 0.03
C GLU A 157 -23.43 17.01 0.09
N LYS A 158 -23.83 16.33 -0.98
CA LYS A 158 -23.75 14.88 -1.08
C LYS A 158 -22.30 14.40 -1.08
N LEU A 159 -21.43 15.10 -1.81
CA LEU A 159 -19.99 14.78 -1.83
C LEU A 159 -19.37 14.95 -0.43
N ARG A 160 -19.66 16.06 0.24
CA ARG A 160 -19.19 16.32 1.60
C ARG A 160 -19.65 15.25 2.60
N LYS A 161 -20.94 14.87 2.56
CA LYS A 161 -21.48 13.81 3.44
C LYS A 161 -20.79 12.46 3.18
N ARG A 162 -20.57 12.11 1.91
CA ARG A 162 -19.84 10.88 1.52
C ARG A 162 -18.41 10.86 2.06
N VAL A 163 -17.67 11.93 1.83
CA VAL A 163 -16.28 12.05 2.27
C VAL A 163 -16.18 12.05 3.80
N SER A 164 -17.08 12.75 4.49
CA SER A 164 -17.14 12.73 5.96
C SER A 164 -17.38 11.32 6.50
N ALA A 165 -18.35 10.60 5.95
CA ALA A 165 -18.61 9.20 6.36
C ALA A 165 -17.43 8.28 6.07
N ALA A 166 -16.70 8.50 4.96
CA ALA A 166 -15.50 7.73 4.67
C ALA A 166 -14.38 8.04 5.67
N PHE A 167 -14.19 9.28 6.09
CA PHE A 167 -13.20 9.65 7.12
C PHE A 167 -13.53 9.03 8.49
N GLU A 168 -14.81 9.00 8.88
CA GLU A 168 -15.23 8.32 10.11
C GLU A 168 -14.93 6.82 10.08
N LYS A 169 -15.17 6.17 8.94
CA LYS A 169 -14.79 4.76 8.74
C LYS A 169 -13.28 4.58 8.78
N GLN A 170 -12.50 5.41 8.09
CA GLN A 170 -11.04 5.36 8.12
C GLN A 170 -10.51 5.51 9.55
N GLN A 171 -11.07 6.44 10.35
CA GLN A 171 -10.64 6.60 11.74
C GLN A 171 -10.80 5.30 12.53
N LYS A 172 -11.98 4.65 12.48
CA LYS A 172 -12.22 3.38 13.17
C LYS A 172 -11.27 2.27 12.71
N GLN A 173 -10.99 2.21 11.40
CA GLN A 173 -10.05 1.26 10.80
C GLN A 173 -8.63 1.48 11.33
N ILE A 174 -8.18 2.73 11.39
CA ILE A 174 -6.87 3.11 11.89
C ILE A 174 -6.74 2.79 13.37
N ASP A 175 -7.75 3.10 14.18
CA ASP A 175 -7.75 2.84 15.61
C ASP A 175 -7.59 1.33 15.88
N ALA A 176 -8.28 0.47 15.11
CA ALA A 176 -8.14 -0.98 15.20
C ALA A 176 -6.74 -1.47 14.83
N ILE A 177 -6.16 -0.93 13.74
CA ILE A 177 -4.79 -1.27 13.31
C ILE A 177 -3.77 -0.86 14.37
N LEU A 178 -3.87 0.37 14.88
CA LEU A 178 -2.94 0.91 15.87
C LEU A 178 -3.05 0.17 17.21
N GLU A 179 -4.26 -0.20 17.64
CA GLU A 179 -4.43 -1.00 18.85
C GLU A 179 -3.79 -2.37 18.73
N HIS A 180 -3.99 -3.04 17.58
CA HIS A 180 -3.33 -4.32 17.32
C HIS A 180 -1.79 -4.18 17.22
N LYS A 181 -1.31 -3.08 16.62
CA LYS A 181 0.13 -2.79 16.49
C LYS A 181 0.80 -2.69 17.87
N LYS A 182 0.14 -2.18 18.90
CA LYS A 182 0.69 -2.07 20.26
C LYS A 182 1.02 -3.43 20.88
N ASN A 183 0.35 -4.50 20.43
CA ASN A 183 0.51 -5.84 20.98
C ASN A 183 1.65 -6.63 20.33
N THR A 184 2.37 -6.07 19.34
CA THR A 184 3.54 -6.71 18.76
C THR A 184 4.83 -6.13 19.32
N HIS A 185 5.81 -7.01 19.58
CA HIS A 185 7.17 -6.64 19.95
C HIS A 185 8.11 -6.65 18.73
N TYR A 186 7.62 -7.10 17.57
CA TYR A 186 8.42 -7.15 16.35
C TYR A 186 8.49 -5.78 15.69
N PRO A 187 9.60 -5.48 15.00
CA PRO A 187 9.63 -4.34 14.09
C PRO A 187 8.51 -4.45 13.06
N VAL A 188 7.89 -3.33 12.73
CA VAL A 188 6.69 -3.27 11.90
C VAL A 188 6.98 -2.63 10.56
N ILE A 189 6.50 -3.25 9.49
CA ILE A 189 6.35 -2.62 8.18
C ILE A 189 4.84 -2.52 7.89
N LEU A 190 4.38 -1.34 7.53
CA LEU A 190 2.99 -1.07 7.21
C LEU A 190 2.94 -0.50 5.80
N CYS A 191 2.25 -1.19 4.90
CA CYS A 191 2.16 -0.78 3.50
C CYS A 191 0.73 -0.93 2.96
N GLY A 192 0.42 -0.28 1.84
CA GLY A 192 -0.87 -0.43 1.18
C GLY A 192 -1.48 0.88 0.70
N ASP A 193 -2.73 0.75 0.28
CA ASP A 193 -3.58 1.84 -0.16
C ASP A 193 -4.34 2.45 1.03
N PHE A 194 -3.96 3.68 1.40
CA PHE A 194 -4.64 4.40 2.49
C PHE A 194 -5.85 5.19 1.99
N ASN A 195 -6.07 5.22 0.67
CA ASN A 195 -7.15 6.00 0.05
C ASN A 195 -7.17 7.47 0.51
N ASN A 196 -6.03 8.01 0.90
CA ASN A 196 -5.92 9.37 1.41
C ASN A 196 -4.51 9.93 1.21
N THR A 197 -4.42 11.26 1.11
CA THR A 197 -3.17 11.97 0.84
C THR A 197 -2.29 12.13 2.09
N PRO A 198 -1.00 12.51 1.95
CA PRO A 198 -0.09 12.73 3.07
C PRO A 198 -0.48 13.88 4.00
N PHE A 199 -1.46 14.70 3.61
CA PHE A 199 -2.00 15.79 4.46
C PHE A 199 -3.10 15.31 5.38
N SER A 200 -3.59 14.09 5.22
CA SER A 200 -4.71 13.55 5.95
C SER A 200 -4.39 13.20 7.40
N TYR A 201 -5.44 13.08 8.19
CA TYR A 201 -5.38 12.49 9.53
C TYR A 201 -4.88 11.05 9.48
N SER A 202 -5.38 10.26 8.51
CA SER A 202 -5.03 8.86 8.30
C SER A 202 -3.53 8.64 8.15
N TYR A 203 -2.90 9.41 7.25
CA TYR A 203 -1.46 9.38 7.05
C TYR A 203 -0.70 9.72 8.32
N ARG A 204 -1.04 10.84 8.98
CA ARG A 204 -0.33 11.28 10.18
C ARG A 204 -0.38 10.26 11.31
N LYS A 205 -1.57 9.65 11.51
CA LYS A 205 -1.75 8.65 12.57
C LYS A 205 -1.00 7.34 12.29
N LEU A 206 -1.06 6.82 11.09
CA LEU A 206 -0.35 5.59 10.76
C LEU A 206 1.18 5.78 10.69
N LYS A 207 1.62 7.02 10.37
CA LYS A 207 3.05 7.37 10.33
C LYS A 207 3.66 7.59 11.74
N GLU A 208 2.85 7.76 12.78
CA GLU A 208 3.35 8.07 14.13
C GLU A 208 4.31 6.98 14.63
N GLY A 209 5.58 7.36 14.96
CA GLY A 209 6.65 6.44 15.32
C GLY A 209 7.14 5.55 14.17
N MET A 210 6.97 5.98 12.92
CA MET A 210 7.42 5.25 11.72
C MET A 210 8.07 6.19 10.71
N GLN A 211 8.93 5.64 9.87
CA GLN A 211 9.55 6.31 8.73
C GLN A 211 8.68 6.11 7.48
N ASP A 212 8.53 7.13 6.64
CA ASP A 212 7.86 7.03 5.33
C ASP A 212 8.93 6.77 4.27
N ALA A 213 8.88 5.62 3.61
CA ALA A 213 9.90 5.19 2.67
C ALA A 213 10.11 6.18 1.52
N PHE A 214 9.06 6.82 1.02
CA PHE A 214 9.19 7.87 0.00
C PHE A 214 9.96 9.09 0.53
N ARG A 215 9.69 9.52 1.77
CA ARG A 215 10.38 10.69 2.34
C ARG A 215 11.84 10.43 2.69
N GLU A 216 12.19 9.17 2.93
CA GLU A 216 13.57 8.77 3.24
C GLU A 216 14.41 8.54 1.97
N ARG A 217 13.81 7.91 0.93
CA ARG A 217 14.55 7.43 -0.24
C ARG A 217 13.82 7.62 -1.58
N GLY A 218 12.79 8.47 -1.63
CA GLY A 218 12.09 8.76 -2.87
C GLY A 218 12.92 9.57 -3.86
N ASN A 219 12.56 9.49 -5.14
CA ASN A 219 13.15 10.30 -6.19
C ASN A 219 12.07 10.78 -7.17
N GLY A 220 11.92 12.12 -7.27
CA GLY A 220 10.90 12.77 -8.08
C GLY A 220 9.56 12.92 -7.38
N LEU A 221 8.48 12.89 -8.17
CA LEU A 221 7.10 12.99 -7.66
C LEU A 221 6.64 11.64 -7.11
N GLY A 222 6.13 11.64 -5.88
CA GLY A 222 5.62 10.45 -5.20
C GLY A 222 4.23 10.01 -5.68
N THR A 223 3.94 10.10 -6.98
CA THR A 223 2.62 9.75 -7.52
C THR A 223 2.38 8.26 -7.49
N THR A 224 1.34 7.82 -6.80
CA THR A 224 0.94 6.41 -6.74
C THR A 224 -0.45 6.14 -7.31
N PHE A 225 -1.23 7.17 -7.60
CA PHE A 225 -2.59 7.05 -8.11
C PHE A 225 -2.86 7.98 -9.29
N LYS A 226 -3.56 7.48 -10.30
CA LYS A 226 -3.93 8.23 -11.51
C LYS A 226 -5.16 9.10 -11.26
N PHE A 227 -4.96 10.37 -10.98
CA PHE A 227 -6.02 11.37 -10.86
C PHE A 227 -5.85 12.44 -11.95
N GLU A 228 -6.24 12.12 -13.18
CA GLU A 228 -6.03 13.00 -14.35
C GLU A 228 -4.61 13.62 -14.37
N LYS A 229 -4.52 14.96 -14.18
CA LYS A 229 -3.27 15.72 -14.20
C LYS A 229 -2.65 15.94 -12.81
N PHE A 230 -3.32 15.49 -11.74
CA PHE A 230 -2.86 15.73 -10.37
C PHE A 230 -2.01 14.57 -9.86
N PRO A 231 -0.78 14.81 -9.41
CA PRO A 231 0.02 13.79 -8.76
C PRO A 231 -0.57 13.47 -7.38
N MET A 232 -1.16 12.30 -7.26
CA MET A 232 -1.74 11.83 -5.99
C MET A 232 -0.88 10.72 -5.41
N ARG A 233 -0.52 10.83 -4.14
CA ARG A 233 0.14 9.79 -3.37
C ARG A 233 -0.83 9.30 -2.31
N ILE A 234 -1.31 8.07 -2.45
CA ILE A 234 -2.27 7.42 -1.53
C ILE A 234 -1.84 6.02 -1.12
N ASP A 235 -0.78 5.49 -1.76
CA ASP A 235 -0.14 4.23 -1.40
C ASP A 235 1.19 4.52 -0.69
N TYR A 236 1.48 3.77 0.35
CA TYR A 236 2.61 4.03 1.25
C TYR A 236 3.31 2.75 1.65
N ILE A 237 4.59 2.91 2.05
CA ILE A 237 5.35 1.92 2.81
C ILE A 237 5.98 2.66 3.98
N PHE A 238 5.63 2.26 5.19
CA PHE A 238 6.18 2.77 6.44
C PHE A 238 6.96 1.67 7.15
N ALA A 239 8.07 2.03 7.76
CA ALA A 239 8.86 1.14 8.61
C ALA A 239 9.03 1.74 10.00
N SER A 240 8.94 0.92 11.04
CA SER A 240 9.18 1.36 12.42
C SER A 240 10.61 1.84 12.62
N GLU A 241 10.83 2.72 13.60
CA GLU A 241 12.16 3.11 14.04
C GLU A 241 12.99 1.86 14.40
N GLY A 242 14.27 1.84 13.99
CA GLY A 242 15.15 0.68 14.11
C GLY A 242 15.20 -0.22 12.88
N LEU A 243 14.35 0.02 11.87
CA LEU A 243 14.52 -0.45 10.50
C LEU A 243 14.97 0.72 9.64
N ASP A 244 15.88 0.49 8.71
CA ASP A 244 16.37 1.53 7.81
C ASP A 244 15.79 1.37 6.40
N ILE A 245 15.33 2.46 5.81
CA ILE A 245 14.91 2.47 4.41
C ILE A 245 16.16 2.61 3.54
N ILE A 246 16.44 1.59 2.73
CA ILE A 246 17.58 1.57 1.81
C ILE A 246 17.20 2.18 0.46
N SER A 247 16.04 1.82 -0.08
CA SER A 247 15.52 2.35 -1.34
C SER A 247 14.00 2.44 -1.33
N PHE A 248 13.47 3.32 -2.18
CA PHE A 248 12.04 3.42 -2.49
C PHE A 248 11.85 3.79 -3.95
N ASP A 249 10.92 3.08 -4.62
CA ASP A 249 10.51 3.36 -5.98
C ASP A 249 9.00 3.27 -6.16
N THR A 250 8.49 4.09 -7.07
CA THR A 250 7.17 3.92 -7.67
C THR A 250 7.35 3.33 -9.06
N MET A 251 6.73 2.18 -9.33
CA MET A 251 6.84 1.51 -10.63
C MET A 251 6.31 2.40 -11.75
N LYS A 252 7.03 2.48 -12.87
CA LYS A 252 6.66 3.37 -13.99
C LYS A 252 5.50 2.83 -14.82
N LYS A 253 5.36 1.51 -14.90
CA LYS A 253 4.30 0.84 -15.66
C LYS A 253 3.20 0.34 -14.73
N THR A 254 1.95 0.47 -15.15
CA THR A 254 0.80 -0.08 -14.43
C THR A 254 -0.39 -0.28 -15.35
N PHE A 255 -1.10 -1.38 -15.15
CA PHE A 255 -2.42 -1.64 -15.73
C PHE A 255 -3.57 -1.12 -14.85
N SER A 256 -3.29 -0.87 -13.59
CA SER A 256 -4.24 -0.35 -12.59
C SER A 256 -4.36 1.18 -12.68
N ASP A 257 -5.27 1.76 -11.96
CA ASP A 257 -5.30 3.19 -11.64
C ASP A 257 -4.30 3.55 -10.51
N HIS A 258 -3.72 2.55 -9.84
CA HIS A 258 -2.59 2.71 -8.95
C HIS A 258 -1.28 2.32 -9.62
N TYR A 259 -0.18 2.85 -9.10
CA TYR A 259 1.18 2.39 -9.38
C TYR A 259 1.68 1.58 -8.19
N ALA A 260 2.32 0.44 -8.46
CA ALA A 260 2.96 -0.32 -7.41
C ALA A 260 4.10 0.49 -6.75
N VAL A 261 4.23 0.37 -5.45
CA VAL A 261 5.32 0.96 -4.67
C VAL A 261 6.21 -0.13 -4.08
N ARG A 262 7.51 0.10 -4.09
CA ARG A 262 8.53 -0.83 -3.60
C ARG A 262 9.48 -0.13 -2.65
N ALA A 263 9.89 -0.84 -1.60
CA ALA A 263 10.99 -0.41 -0.74
C ALA A 263 11.92 -1.57 -0.41
N THR A 264 13.20 -1.27 -0.24
CA THR A 264 14.16 -2.18 0.38
C THR A 264 14.42 -1.67 1.79
N ILE A 265 14.28 -2.55 2.77
CA ILE A 265 14.39 -2.25 4.19
C ILE A 265 15.49 -3.11 4.78
N GLY A 266 16.41 -2.48 5.53
CA GLY A 266 17.58 -3.11 6.17
C GLY A 266 17.51 -3.10 7.70
N TRP A 267 18.22 -4.05 8.32
CA TRP A 267 18.43 -4.12 9.78
C TRP A 267 19.65 -4.95 10.17
#